data_eb0999fffcd5b1dd3e6e6e1f249cf8c6
#
_entry.id   eb0999fffcd5b1dd3e6e6e1f249cf8c6
#
_cell.length_a   1.000
_cell.length_b   1.000
_cell.length_c   1.000
_cell.angle_alpha   90.00
_cell.angle_beta   90.00
_cell.angle_gamma   90.00
#
_symmetry.space_group_name_H-M   'P 1'
#
loop_
_entity.id
_entity.type
_entity.pdbx_description
1 polymer ?
#
loop_
_entity_poly.entity_id
_entity_poly.type
_entity_poly.pdbx_seq_one_letter_code
_entity_poly.pdbx_strand_id
1 'polypeptide(L)'
;KQHGSVIKVSPDGKDMSIYASGFRAPNGIGVGPNGEVTTGDNEGSYVPSAPLHWVKPGSFNGVVDAYHGTRKLKSSPILGYEIEYKDWKKYKANEREGFEHDPSEAPKPLVWMSKKRGIDNSGGGQAWVTSSKWGPLKDQLLHLSYGQSKMYVVLKEEKHGQMQGGVARIPVELSSSAMRARINSNDGQLYVSG
;
A
#
# COMPACT_ATOMS: atom_id res chain seq x y z
N LYS A 1 -10.36 -10.82 13.59
CA LYS A 1 -9.41 -10.90 12.47
C LYS A 1 -9.29 -9.51 11.92
N GLN A 2 -8.07 -9.00 11.88
CA GLN A 2 -7.78 -7.63 11.45
C GLN A 2 -7.40 -7.68 9.96
N HIS A 3 -8.41 -7.57 9.11
CA HIS A 3 -8.19 -7.42 7.67
C HIS A 3 -7.63 -6.02 7.37
N GLY A 4 -6.82 -5.89 6.33
CA GLY A 4 -6.29 -4.61 5.91
C GLY A 4 -5.35 -3.96 6.92
N SER A 5 -4.45 -4.72 7.52
CA SER A 5 -3.48 -4.20 8.50
C SER A 5 -2.05 -4.55 8.12
N VAL A 6 -1.14 -3.64 8.43
CA VAL A 6 0.29 -3.91 8.52
C VAL A 6 0.62 -4.30 9.95
N ILE A 7 1.27 -5.42 10.11
CA ILE A 7 1.60 -6.01 11.42
C ILE A 7 3.11 -5.97 11.60
N LYS A 8 3.54 -5.56 12.78
CA LYS A 8 4.92 -5.62 13.23
C LYS A 8 5.09 -6.82 14.16
N VAL A 9 6.10 -7.64 13.89
CA VAL A 9 6.47 -8.81 14.70
C VAL A 9 7.87 -8.60 15.24
N SER A 10 8.08 -8.97 16.51
CA SER A 10 9.41 -8.92 17.13
C SER A 10 10.37 -9.95 16.49
N PRO A 11 11.70 -9.75 16.56
CA PRO A 11 12.67 -10.68 15.98
C PRO A 11 12.60 -12.10 16.54
N ASP A 12 12.18 -12.26 17.79
CA ASP A 12 12.00 -13.56 18.45
C ASP A 12 10.61 -14.16 18.22
N GLY A 13 9.74 -13.46 17.48
CA GLY A 13 8.39 -13.91 17.13
C GLY A 13 7.37 -13.88 18.28
N LYS A 14 7.74 -13.40 19.46
CA LYS A 14 6.86 -13.46 20.65
C LYS A 14 5.87 -12.30 20.73
N ASP A 15 6.26 -11.13 20.23
CA ASP A 15 5.43 -9.95 20.26
C ASP A 15 4.90 -9.60 18.87
N MET A 16 3.63 -9.30 18.81
CA MET A 16 2.95 -8.85 17.60
C MET A 16 2.07 -7.65 17.89
N SER A 17 2.18 -6.62 17.06
CA SER A 17 1.35 -5.43 17.17
C SER A 17 0.88 -4.96 15.79
N ILE A 18 -0.25 -4.24 15.78
CA ILE A 18 -0.70 -3.55 14.57
C ILE A 18 0.17 -2.32 14.41
N TYR A 19 0.86 -2.25 13.27
CA TYR A 19 1.65 -1.08 12.90
C TYR A 19 0.78 0.02 12.28
N ALA A 20 -0.15 -0.39 11.39
CA ALA A 20 -1.13 0.50 10.75
C ALA A 20 -2.33 -0.33 10.24
N SER A 21 -3.44 0.33 9.97
CA SER A 21 -4.68 -0.30 9.52
C SER A 21 -5.39 0.53 8.46
N GLY A 22 -6.57 0.07 8.03
CA GLY A 22 -7.39 0.80 7.06
C GLY A 22 -6.93 0.64 5.62
N PHE A 23 -6.35 -0.50 5.27
CA PHE A 23 -6.05 -0.90 3.90
C PHE A 23 -7.15 -1.81 3.36
N ARG A 24 -7.38 -1.80 2.06
CA ARG A 24 -8.37 -2.68 1.42
C ARG A 24 -7.84 -4.10 1.24
N ALA A 25 -6.76 -4.23 0.53
CA ALA A 25 -6.08 -5.49 0.23
C ALA A 25 -4.59 -5.22 -0.01
N PRO A 26 -3.85 -4.86 1.05
CA PRO A 26 -2.45 -4.49 0.92
C PRO A 26 -1.66 -5.68 0.43
N ASN A 27 -0.90 -5.47 -0.64
CA ASN A 27 -0.10 -6.51 -1.26
C ASN A 27 1.33 -6.05 -1.44
N GLY A 28 2.21 -6.73 -0.73
CA GLY A 28 3.62 -6.37 -0.68
C GLY A 28 3.91 -5.24 0.30
N ILE A 29 5.06 -5.33 0.91
CA ILE A 29 5.58 -4.35 1.86
C ILE A 29 7.04 -4.07 1.52
N GLY A 30 7.42 -2.82 1.58
CA GLY A 30 8.81 -2.36 1.50
C GLY A 30 9.24 -1.77 2.83
N VAL A 31 10.44 -2.13 3.27
CA VAL A 31 11.09 -1.48 4.41
C VAL A 31 12.34 -0.78 3.89
N GLY A 32 12.41 0.52 4.09
CA GLY A 32 13.50 1.36 3.64
C GLY A 32 14.70 1.33 4.59
N PRO A 33 15.83 1.90 4.13
CA PRO A 33 17.08 1.87 4.88
C PRO A 33 17.02 2.65 6.20
N ASN A 34 16.12 3.61 6.33
CA ASN A 34 15.93 4.39 7.56
C ASN A 34 14.68 3.95 8.35
N GLY A 35 14.14 2.77 8.05
CA GLY A 35 12.95 2.24 8.73
C GLY A 35 11.62 2.71 8.13
N GLU A 36 11.64 3.30 6.95
CA GLU A 36 10.44 3.65 6.21
C GLU A 36 9.63 2.39 5.89
N VAL A 37 8.32 2.47 6.04
CA VAL A 37 7.41 1.37 5.69
C VAL A 37 6.49 1.83 4.56
N THR A 38 6.45 1.03 3.48
CA THR A 38 5.55 1.28 2.35
C THR A 38 4.74 0.04 2.03
N THR A 39 3.53 0.22 1.52
CA THR A 39 2.70 -0.87 1.01
C THR A 39 1.85 -0.41 -0.15
N GLY A 40 1.73 -1.24 -1.18
CA GLY A 40 0.75 -1.04 -2.23
C GLY A 40 -0.62 -1.58 -1.81
N ASP A 41 -1.67 -0.97 -2.31
CA ASP A 41 -3.02 -1.48 -2.13
C ASP A 41 -3.74 -1.63 -3.48
N ASN A 42 -4.70 -2.54 -3.56
CA ASN A 42 -5.41 -2.82 -4.79
C ASN A 42 -6.59 -1.85 -4.98
N GLU A 43 -6.80 -1.42 -6.23
CA GLU A 43 -8.06 -0.77 -6.57
C GLU A 43 -9.25 -1.73 -6.42
N GLY A 44 -10.44 -1.19 -6.27
CA GLY A 44 -11.67 -1.95 -6.16
C GLY A 44 -12.79 -1.13 -5.54
N SER A 45 -13.79 -1.79 -4.97
CA SER A 45 -14.86 -1.08 -4.25
C SER A 45 -14.24 -0.15 -3.19
N TYR A 46 -14.61 1.12 -3.23
CA TYR A 46 -14.14 2.21 -2.36
C TYR A 46 -12.69 2.68 -2.59
N VAL A 47 -11.93 2.03 -3.48
CA VAL A 47 -10.55 2.41 -3.78
C VAL A 47 -10.44 2.58 -5.31
N PRO A 48 -10.57 3.81 -5.84
CA PRO A 48 -10.75 4.07 -7.28
C PRO A 48 -9.49 3.91 -8.12
N SER A 49 -8.35 3.83 -7.48
CA SER A 49 -7.03 3.63 -8.10
C SER A 49 -6.15 2.86 -7.14
N ALA A 50 -5.13 2.17 -7.63
CA ALA A 50 -4.16 1.50 -6.78
C ALA A 50 -3.30 2.55 -6.05
N PRO A 51 -3.37 2.64 -4.70
CA PRO A 51 -2.52 3.54 -3.95
C PRO A 51 -1.21 2.86 -3.57
N LEU A 52 -0.15 3.65 -3.49
CA LEU A 52 1.06 3.31 -2.77
C LEU A 52 1.12 4.17 -1.50
N HIS A 53 1.14 3.54 -0.35
CA HIS A 53 1.13 4.21 0.93
C HIS A 53 2.54 4.36 1.50
N TRP A 54 2.80 5.53 2.09
CA TRP A 54 3.88 5.75 3.04
C TRP A 54 3.28 5.57 4.44
N VAL A 55 3.58 4.44 5.05
CA VAL A 55 2.85 3.98 6.24
C VAL A 55 3.45 4.57 7.50
N LYS A 56 2.66 5.30 8.26
CA LYS A 56 3.06 5.83 9.58
C LYS A 56 2.56 4.91 10.70
N PRO A 57 3.34 4.74 11.78
CA PRO A 57 2.88 3.99 12.95
C PRO A 57 1.55 4.52 13.48
N GLY A 58 0.63 3.63 13.78
CA GLY A 58 -0.69 3.98 14.33
C GLY A 58 -1.67 4.58 13.33
N SER A 59 -1.28 4.76 12.05
CA SER A 59 -2.16 5.39 11.06
C SER A 59 -3.32 4.46 10.65
N PHE A 60 -4.44 5.12 10.32
CA PHE A 60 -5.56 4.52 9.62
C PHE A 60 -5.58 5.07 8.19
N ASN A 61 -5.58 4.19 7.18
CA ASN A 61 -5.36 4.54 5.78
C ASN A 61 -6.64 4.61 4.93
N GLY A 62 -7.78 4.89 5.57
CA GLY A 62 -9.02 5.32 4.92
C GLY A 62 -9.99 4.21 4.56
N VAL A 63 -9.60 2.95 4.48
CA VAL A 63 -10.50 1.86 4.11
C VAL A 63 -11.10 1.20 5.34
N VAL A 64 -12.41 1.32 5.49
CA VAL A 64 -13.18 0.59 6.50
C VAL A 64 -13.53 -0.78 5.93
N ASP A 65 -13.19 -1.85 6.65
CA ASP A 65 -13.66 -3.20 6.32
C ASP A 65 -15.16 -3.31 6.66
N ALA A 66 -15.96 -2.90 5.70
CA ALA A 66 -17.38 -2.67 5.88
C ALA A 66 -18.21 -3.95 6.09
N TYR A 67 -17.69 -5.13 5.78
CA TYR A 67 -18.58 -6.28 5.72
C TYR A 67 -18.20 -7.49 6.59
N HIS A 68 -16.94 -7.87 6.67
CA HIS A 68 -16.58 -9.13 7.33
C HIS A 68 -15.94 -8.95 8.70
N GLY A 69 -15.30 -7.82 8.97
CA GLY A 69 -14.63 -7.54 10.24
C GLY A 69 -15.53 -6.89 11.29
N THR A 70 -16.34 -5.93 10.88
CA THR A 70 -17.16 -5.11 11.78
C THR A 70 -18.44 -5.81 12.25
N ARG A 71 -18.93 -6.79 11.51
CA ARG A 71 -20.18 -7.50 11.82
C ARG A 71 -20.16 -8.25 13.16
N LYS A 72 -18.98 -8.58 13.68
CA LYS A 72 -18.79 -9.29 14.95
C LYS A 72 -18.24 -8.42 16.06
N LEU A 73 -17.86 -7.18 15.77
CA LEU A 73 -17.35 -6.25 16.76
C LEU A 73 -18.50 -5.35 17.20
N LYS A 74 -18.84 -5.37 18.48
CA LYS A 74 -19.82 -4.44 19.06
C LYS A 74 -19.37 -2.98 18.97
N SER A 75 -18.10 -2.74 18.72
CA SER A 75 -17.51 -1.45 18.37
C SER A 75 -16.29 -1.69 17.49
N SER A 76 -16.11 -0.88 16.45
CA SER A 76 -14.84 -0.87 15.71
C SER A 76 -13.81 -0.09 16.54
N PRO A 77 -12.74 -0.72 17.04
CA PRO A 77 -11.74 -0.01 17.80
C PRO A 77 -10.95 1.00 16.93
N ILE A 78 -11.15 0.96 15.62
CA ILE A 78 -10.38 1.75 14.66
C ILE A 78 -11.00 3.12 14.44
N LEU A 79 -12.33 3.27 14.50
CA LEU A 79 -13.00 4.53 14.17
C LEU A 79 -14.18 4.91 15.07
N GLY A 80 -14.57 4.09 16.03
CA GLY A 80 -15.81 4.32 16.79
C GLY A 80 -17.08 4.26 15.91
N TYR A 81 -16.99 3.76 14.68
CA TYR A 81 -18.13 3.56 13.81
C TYR A 81 -18.72 2.18 13.95
N GLU A 82 -19.99 2.11 14.35
CA GLU A 82 -20.83 0.95 14.10
C GLU A 82 -21.47 1.11 12.72
N ILE A 83 -20.96 0.40 11.72
CA ILE A 83 -21.66 0.29 10.45
C ILE A 83 -22.64 -0.86 10.58
N GLU A 84 -23.90 -0.58 10.78
CA GLU A 84 -24.94 -1.58 10.73
C GLU A 84 -25.13 -2.12 9.31
N TYR A 85 -25.51 -3.39 9.19
CA TYR A 85 -25.74 -4.07 7.89
C TYR A 85 -26.72 -3.32 6.96
N LYS A 86 -27.69 -2.60 7.51
CA LYS A 86 -28.64 -1.78 6.73
C LYS A 86 -27.96 -0.62 6.02
N ASP A 87 -26.89 -0.08 6.61
CA ASP A 87 -26.15 1.06 6.06
C ASP A 87 -25.16 0.63 4.97
N TRP A 88 -24.76 -0.65 4.95
CA TRP A 88 -23.92 -1.24 3.92
C TRP A 88 -24.52 -1.12 2.50
N LYS A 89 -25.82 -1.37 2.34
CA LYS A 89 -26.48 -1.20 1.03
C LYS A 89 -26.50 0.25 0.57
N LYS A 90 -26.70 1.18 1.51
CA LYS A 90 -26.64 2.61 1.27
C LYS A 90 -25.20 3.06 0.93
N TYR A 91 -24.25 2.56 1.68
CA TYR A 91 -22.80 2.84 1.48
C TYR A 91 -22.31 2.31 0.14
N LYS A 92 -22.76 1.11 -0.28
CA LYS A 92 -22.42 0.50 -1.57
C LYS A 92 -23.10 1.20 -2.77
N ALA A 93 -24.27 1.75 -2.57
CA ALA A 93 -24.97 2.51 -3.62
C ALA A 93 -24.28 3.85 -3.93
N ASN A 94 -23.56 4.40 -2.97
CA ASN A 94 -22.86 5.69 -3.05
C ASN A 94 -21.34 5.49 -2.98
N GLU A 95 -20.78 4.69 -3.90
CA GLU A 95 -19.34 4.38 -3.93
C GLU A 95 -18.44 5.63 -3.97
N ARG A 96 -18.95 6.78 -4.41
CA ARG A 96 -18.24 8.05 -4.41
C ARG A 96 -18.35 8.80 -3.07
N GLU A 97 -19.47 8.69 -2.39
CA GLU A 97 -19.67 9.34 -1.09
C GLU A 97 -18.83 8.71 0.03
N GLY A 98 -18.53 7.42 -0.06
CA GLY A 98 -17.63 6.75 0.87
C GLY A 98 -16.19 7.30 0.86
N PHE A 99 -15.80 7.97 -0.22
CA PHE A 99 -14.53 8.67 -0.33
C PHE A 99 -14.60 10.12 0.17
N GLU A 100 -15.74 10.77 0.07
CA GLU A 100 -15.97 12.12 0.59
C GLU A 100 -16.03 12.15 2.13
N HIS A 101 -16.27 10.99 2.73
CA HIS A 101 -16.28 10.80 4.19
C HIS A 101 -15.01 10.11 4.71
N ASP A 102 -13.96 10.08 3.90
CA ASP A 102 -12.64 9.64 4.37
C ASP A 102 -12.28 10.46 5.62
N PRO A 103 -11.93 9.82 6.75
CA PRO A 103 -11.57 10.57 7.94
C PRO A 103 -10.54 11.62 7.59
N SER A 104 -10.78 12.86 7.94
CA SER A 104 -9.91 14.00 7.61
C SER A 104 -8.46 13.79 8.09
N GLU A 105 -8.25 12.79 8.93
CA GLU A 105 -6.98 12.37 9.51
C GLU A 105 -6.29 11.24 8.74
N ALA A 106 -6.96 10.60 7.75
CA ALA A 106 -6.33 9.55 6.98
C ALA A 106 -5.19 10.13 6.14
N PRO A 107 -3.97 9.60 6.24
CA PRO A 107 -2.86 10.08 5.46
C PRO A 107 -3.13 9.82 3.98
N LYS A 108 -2.89 10.82 3.16
CA LYS A 108 -2.98 10.64 1.71
C LYS A 108 -1.91 9.63 1.27
N PRO A 109 -2.23 8.76 0.30
CA PRO A 109 -1.21 7.90 -0.29
C PRO A 109 -0.06 8.71 -0.87
N LEU A 110 1.14 8.11 -0.87
CA LEU A 110 2.32 8.67 -1.53
C LEU A 110 2.04 8.94 -3.02
N VAL A 111 1.35 8.01 -3.69
CA VAL A 111 0.91 8.17 -5.08
C VAL A 111 -0.34 7.33 -5.36
N TRP A 112 -1.19 7.86 -6.22
CA TRP A 112 -2.33 7.16 -6.81
C TRP A 112 -1.99 6.69 -8.22
N MET A 113 -2.12 5.39 -8.50
CA MET A 113 -1.77 4.77 -9.78
C MET A 113 -3.02 4.30 -10.51
N SER A 114 -3.36 4.97 -11.61
CA SER A 114 -4.60 4.74 -12.32
C SER A 114 -4.52 3.55 -13.28
N LYS A 115 -5.45 2.60 -13.15
CA LYS A 115 -5.69 1.54 -14.12
C LYS A 115 -6.02 2.08 -15.50
N LYS A 116 -6.90 3.07 -15.58
CA LYS A 116 -7.31 3.67 -16.85
C LYS A 116 -6.14 4.25 -17.65
N ARG A 117 -5.07 4.67 -16.96
CA ARG A 117 -3.82 5.13 -17.58
C ARG A 117 -2.80 4.00 -17.78
N GLY A 118 -3.16 2.75 -17.48
CA GLY A 118 -2.29 1.59 -17.62
C GLY A 118 -1.08 1.64 -16.69
N ILE A 119 -1.20 2.31 -15.54
CA ILE A 119 -0.11 2.42 -14.57
C ILE A 119 -0.15 1.21 -13.63
N ASP A 120 -1.21 1.07 -12.84
CA ASP A 120 -1.39 -0.07 -11.95
C ASP A 120 -2.87 -0.33 -11.68
N ASN A 121 -3.20 -1.56 -11.30
CA ASN A 121 -4.52 -1.94 -10.82
C ASN A 121 -4.44 -3.00 -9.70
N SER A 122 -3.33 -3.69 -9.63
CA SER A 122 -2.99 -4.65 -8.59
C SER A 122 -1.52 -4.51 -8.28
N GLY A 123 -1.22 -3.79 -7.22
CA GLY A 123 0.14 -3.59 -6.77
C GLY A 123 0.82 -4.89 -6.40
N GLY A 124 2.06 -5.04 -6.80
CA GLY A 124 2.97 -6.06 -6.32
C GLY A 124 3.77 -5.58 -5.10
N GLY A 125 4.94 -6.14 -4.92
CA GLY A 125 5.85 -5.76 -3.86
C GLY A 125 6.57 -4.43 -4.12
N GLN A 126 7.19 -3.94 -3.07
CA GLN A 126 8.12 -2.83 -3.13
C GLN A 126 9.52 -3.32 -2.77
N ALA A 127 10.53 -2.73 -3.42
CA ALA A 127 11.93 -3.01 -3.11
C ALA A 127 12.72 -1.71 -3.03
N TRP A 128 13.45 -1.54 -1.94
CA TRP A 128 14.40 -0.45 -1.83
C TRP A 128 15.72 -0.83 -2.47
N VAL A 129 16.27 0.06 -3.27
CA VAL A 129 17.55 -0.16 -3.95
C VAL A 129 18.68 0.12 -2.97
N THR A 130 19.18 -0.92 -2.34
CA THR A 130 20.24 -0.82 -1.32
C THR A 130 21.65 -0.87 -1.91
N SER A 131 21.79 -1.30 -3.17
CA SER A 131 23.10 -1.45 -3.82
C SER A 131 23.55 -0.20 -4.56
N SER A 132 24.79 0.22 -4.31
CA SER A 132 25.43 1.35 -5.02
C SER A 132 25.67 1.06 -6.52
N LYS A 133 25.62 -0.20 -6.94
CA LYS A 133 25.75 -0.59 -8.36
C LYS A 133 24.62 -0.04 -9.24
N TRP A 134 23.52 0.43 -8.63
CA TRP A 134 22.39 1.06 -9.33
C TRP A 134 22.58 2.57 -9.57
N GLY A 135 23.74 3.11 -9.23
CA GLY A 135 24.07 4.53 -9.46
C GLY A 135 23.03 5.47 -8.86
N PRO A 136 22.40 6.34 -9.68
CA PRO A 136 21.45 7.33 -9.17
C PRO A 136 20.15 6.73 -8.61
N LEU A 137 19.89 5.45 -8.84
CA LEU A 137 18.73 4.76 -8.27
C LEU A 137 19.00 4.19 -6.88
N LYS A 138 20.24 4.27 -6.37
CA LYS A 138 20.51 3.90 -4.98
C LYS A 138 19.60 4.67 -4.03
N ASP A 139 19.10 3.99 -3.02
CA ASP A 139 18.17 4.49 -2.00
C ASP A 139 16.80 4.94 -2.55
N GLN A 140 16.52 4.63 -3.82
CA GLN A 140 15.19 4.82 -4.39
C GLN A 140 14.29 3.61 -4.10
N LEU A 141 13.00 3.88 -4.06
CA LEU A 141 11.96 2.87 -3.92
C LEU A 141 11.50 2.38 -5.30
N LEU A 142 11.49 1.08 -5.50
CA LEU A 142 10.88 0.44 -6.66
C LEU A 142 9.50 -0.09 -6.30
N HIS A 143 8.53 0.09 -7.19
CA HIS A 143 7.20 -0.48 -7.11
C HIS A 143 6.95 -1.42 -8.28
N LEU A 144 6.40 -2.59 -7.97
CA LEU A 144 6.00 -3.59 -8.95
C LEU A 144 4.49 -3.52 -9.14
N SER A 145 4.06 -3.48 -10.40
CA SER A 145 2.66 -3.65 -10.75
C SER A 145 2.45 -5.10 -11.19
N TYR A 146 1.80 -5.87 -10.35
CA TYR A 146 1.38 -7.24 -10.69
C TYR A 146 0.42 -7.24 -11.88
N GLY A 147 -0.59 -6.39 -11.85
CA GLY A 147 -1.65 -6.39 -12.86
C GLY A 147 -1.24 -5.81 -14.22
N GLN A 148 -0.10 -5.12 -14.33
CA GLN A 148 0.41 -4.54 -15.57
C GLN A 148 1.76 -5.11 -16.00
N SER A 149 2.36 -6.03 -15.23
CA SER A 149 3.69 -6.59 -15.46
C SER A 149 4.76 -5.51 -15.67
N LYS A 150 4.72 -4.48 -14.84
CA LYS A 150 5.59 -3.29 -14.96
C LYS A 150 6.34 -3.03 -13.67
N MET A 151 7.45 -2.32 -13.82
CA MET A 151 8.25 -1.83 -12.69
C MET A 151 8.42 -0.32 -12.80
N TYR A 152 8.37 0.34 -11.67
CA TYR A 152 8.48 1.78 -11.55
C TYR A 152 9.51 2.17 -10.50
N VAL A 153 10.24 3.24 -10.76
CA VAL A 153 10.89 4.00 -9.70
C VAL A 153 9.87 4.98 -9.12
N VAL A 154 9.80 5.03 -7.80
CA VAL A 154 8.92 5.94 -7.08
C VAL A 154 9.68 7.22 -6.76
N LEU A 155 9.26 8.29 -7.41
CA LEU A 155 9.73 9.65 -7.12
C LEU A 155 8.99 10.14 -5.88
N LYS A 156 9.71 10.65 -4.90
CA LYS A 156 9.12 11.03 -3.61
C LYS A 156 9.75 12.30 -3.05
N GLU A 157 8.93 13.10 -2.44
CA GLU A 157 9.34 14.28 -1.68
C GLU A 157 8.48 14.45 -0.43
N GLU A 158 9.01 15.08 0.58
CA GLU A 158 8.24 15.51 1.74
C GLU A 158 7.86 16.98 1.60
N LYS A 159 6.58 17.28 1.76
CA LYS A 159 6.07 18.63 1.74
C LYS A 159 5.04 18.83 2.84
N HIS A 160 5.28 19.81 3.71
CA HIS A 160 4.41 20.12 4.85
C HIS A 160 4.11 18.90 5.76
N GLY A 161 5.11 18.07 6.01
CA GLY A 161 4.98 16.88 6.86
C GLY A 161 4.28 15.69 6.20
N GLN A 162 3.99 15.79 4.90
CA GLN A 162 3.37 14.71 4.13
C GLN A 162 4.29 14.26 2.99
N MET A 163 4.47 12.94 2.90
CA MET A 163 5.11 12.34 1.74
C MET A 163 4.16 12.35 0.56
N GLN A 164 4.65 12.82 -0.58
CA GLN A 164 3.94 12.82 -1.86
C GLN A 164 4.88 12.39 -2.97
N GLY A 165 4.34 11.95 -4.11
CA GLY A 165 5.20 11.49 -5.18
C GLY A 165 4.49 11.15 -6.48
N GLY A 166 5.27 10.52 -7.34
CA GLY A 166 4.86 10.00 -8.63
C GLY A 166 5.63 8.74 -8.96
N VAL A 167 5.36 8.17 -10.12
CA VAL A 167 6.07 6.99 -10.60
C VAL A 167 6.62 7.24 -12.01
N ALA A 168 7.84 6.78 -12.25
CA ALA A 168 8.44 6.74 -13.58
C ALA A 168 8.70 5.27 -13.97
N ARG A 169 8.24 4.86 -15.16
CA ARG A 169 8.39 3.48 -15.63
C ARG A 169 9.88 3.18 -15.88
N ILE A 170 10.33 2.05 -15.36
CA ILE A 170 11.60 1.46 -15.76
C ILE A 170 11.34 0.68 -17.05
N PRO A 171 12.13 0.89 -18.13
CA PRO A 171 11.90 0.28 -19.45
C PRO A 171 12.37 -1.17 -19.48
N VAL A 172 11.84 -1.99 -18.59
CA VAL A 172 12.05 -3.44 -18.54
C VAL A 172 10.75 -4.11 -18.91
N GLU A 173 10.81 -5.03 -19.84
CA GLU A 173 9.67 -5.91 -20.18
C GLU A 173 9.75 -7.17 -19.32
N LEU A 174 8.69 -7.41 -18.57
CA LEU A 174 8.55 -8.60 -17.74
C LEU A 174 7.60 -9.58 -18.42
N SER A 175 8.02 -10.81 -18.60
CA SER A 175 7.25 -11.86 -19.27
C SER A 175 6.14 -12.46 -18.41
N SER A 176 6.15 -12.17 -17.11
CA SER A 176 5.12 -12.58 -16.15
C SER A 176 4.76 -11.42 -15.22
N SER A 177 3.64 -11.58 -14.52
CA SER A 177 3.20 -10.60 -13.54
C SER A 177 4.21 -10.46 -12.39
N ALA A 178 4.80 -9.30 -12.22
CA ALA A 178 5.80 -9.05 -11.18
C ALA A 178 5.16 -8.90 -9.82
N MET A 179 5.38 -9.87 -8.92
CA MET A 179 4.75 -9.86 -7.60
C MET A 179 5.68 -9.41 -6.48
N ARG A 180 6.92 -9.90 -6.48
CA ARG A 180 7.90 -9.60 -5.42
C ARG A 180 9.25 -9.31 -6.03
N ALA A 181 10.01 -8.45 -5.36
CA ALA A 181 11.39 -8.19 -5.72
C ALA A 181 12.26 -7.98 -4.49
N ARG A 182 13.54 -8.30 -4.64
CA ARG A 182 14.58 -8.06 -3.63
C ARG A 182 15.90 -7.74 -4.29
N ILE A 183 16.63 -6.80 -3.72
CA ILE A 183 18.03 -6.59 -4.06
C ILE A 183 18.86 -7.60 -3.28
N ASN A 184 19.68 -8.36 -3.97
CA ASN A 184 20.65 -9.24 -3.34
C ASN A 184 21.89 -8.41 -2.93
N SER A 185 22.22 -8.45 -1.65
CA SER A 185 23.35 -7.69 -1.11
C SER A 185 24.71 -8.15 -1.65
N ASN A 186 24.84 -9.41 -2.07
CA ASN A 186 26.12 -9.96 -2.53
C ASN A 186 26.48 -9.51 -3.95
N ASP A 187 25.51 -9.54 -4.85
CA ASP A 187 25.75 -9.20 -6.26
C ASP A 187 25.16 -7.83 -6.67
N GLY A 188 24.26 -7.30 -5.85
CA GLY A 188 23.57 -6.03 -6.09
C GLY A 188 22.49 -6.10 -7.16
N GLN A 189 22.12 -7.28 -7.63
CA GLN A 189 21.06 -7.46 -8.63
C GLN A 189 19.67 -7.48 -8.01
N LEU A 190 18.68 -7.12 -8.81
CA LEU A 190 17.27 -7.22 -8.47
C LEU A 190 16.74 -8.58 -8.94
N TYR A 191 16.24 -9.36 -8.01
CA TYR A 191 15.53 -10.60 -8.28
C TYR A 191 14.03 -10.36 -8.18
N VAL A 192 13.30 -10.72 -9.23
CA VAL A 192 11.86 -10.54 -9.36
C VAL A 192 11.19 -11.90 -9.48
N SER A 193 10.09 -12.12 -8.75
CA SER A 193 9.22 -13.26 -8.89
C SER A 193 7.80 -12.84 -9.24
N GLY A 194 7.08 -13.71 -9.97
CA GLY A 194 5.70 -13.51 -10.37
C GLY A 194 5.04 -14.80 -10.82
#